data_195be8390dbaaf1bed94704766f9b4ae
#
_entry.id   195be8390dbaaf1bed94704766f9b4ae
#
_cell.length_a   1.000
_cell.length_b   1.000
_cell.length_c   1.000
_cell.angle_alpha   90.00
_cell.angle_beta   90.00
_cell.angle_gamma   90.00
#
_symmetry.space_group_name_H-M   'P 1'
#
loop_
_entity.id
_entity.type
_entity.pdbx_description
1 polymer ?
#
loop_
_entity_poly.entity_id
_entity_poly.type
_entity_poly.pdbx_seq_one_letter_code
_entity_poly.pdbx_strand_id
1 'polypeptide(L)'
;IRENAGSDADIIAILMGAVTALPGMEPNRDAASAIEEYLEMQDAKKLPTSMADVQSKYSAIPYGWKEIDIAAVVAQLIYSQKVTIKFAGNTIQPDDPKLPDMLRKKSEIGKTSISKRKNISATMLRDVKEMLREYFDVMDVPDDEDGLIRFVTERFSEQRDYYASLDARYDGHKYPDRALVQEAIHLMDDV
;
A
#
# COMPACT_ATOMS: atom_id res chain seq x y z
N ILE A 1 4.72 -17.31 18.94
CA ILE A 1 5.54 -16.69 17.88
C ILE A 1 6.96 -17.24 17.96
N ARG A 2 7.59 -17.50 16.82
CA ARG A 2 9.02 -17.85 16.75
C ARG A 2 9.80 -16.59 16.39
N GLU A 3 10.99 -16.42 16.98
CA GLU A 3 11.88 -15.33 16.60
C GLU A 3 12.27 -15.46 15.13
N ASN A 4 11.94 -14.46 14.32
CA ASN A 4 12.27 -14.41 12.89
C ASN A 4 12.92 -13.11 12.46
N ALA A 5 13.17 -12.20 13.38
CA ALA A 5 13.92 -10.99 13.16
C ALA A 5 14.74 -10.64 14.40
N GLY A 6 16.03 -10.32 14.20
CA GLY A 6 16.94 -9.84 15.22
C GLY A 6 17.31 -8.36 15.05
N SER A 7 17.02 -7.80 13.87
CA SER A 7 17.42 -6.45 13.47
C SER A 7 16.45 -5.83 12.46
N ASP A 8 16.59 -4.54 12.22
CA ASP A 8 15.84 -3.83 11.16
C ASP A 8 16.20 -4.34 9.76
N ALA A 9 17.42 -4.86 9.58
CA ALA A 9 17.83 -5.47 8.31
C ALA A 9 17.00 -6.72 7.98
N ASP A 10 16.58 -7.50 8.98
CA ASP A 10 15.71 -8.66 8.77
C ASP A 10 14.31 -8.23 8.34
N ILE A 11 13.79 -7.14 8.91
CA ILE A 11 12.49 -6.57 8.52
C ILE A 11 12.55 -6.09 7.07
N ILE A 12 13.63 -5.41 6.67
CA ILE A 12 13.86 -4.98 5.28
C ILE A 12 13.90 -6.20 4.35
N ALA A 13 14.62 -7.26 4.73
CA ALA A 13 14.70 -8.49 3.95
C ALA A 13 13.33 -9.14 3.76
N ILE A 14 12.46 -9.13 4.78
CA ILE A 14 11.09 -9.63 4.69
C ILE A 14 10.27 -8.78 3.72
N LEU A 15 10.32 -7.45 3.85
CA LEU A 15 9.60 -6.51 2.97
C LEU A 15 10.01 -6.66 1.50
N MET A 16 11.28 -7.00 1.24
CA MET A 16 11.81 -7.23 -0.11
C MET A 16 11.61 -8.68 -0.61
N GLY A 17 10.95 -9.54 0.17
CA GLY A 17 10.71 -10.92 -0.22
C GLY A 17 11.96 -11.80 -0.23
N ALA A 18 13.06 -11.36 0.39
CA ALA A 18 14.29 -12.15 0.48
C ALA A 18 14.14 -13.40 1.38
N VAL A 19 13.12 -13.44 2.22
CA VAL A 19 12.74 -14.59 3.05
C VAL A 19 11.57 -15.30 2.37
N THR A 20 11.88 -16.11 1.35
CA THR A 20 10.89 -16.95 0.68
C THR A 20 10.64 -18.23 1.48
N ALA A 21 9.52 -18.30 2.16
CA ALA A 21 9.00 -19.56 2.66
C ALA A 21 8.22 -20.29 1.56
N LEU A 22 8.30 -21.62 1.54
CA LEU A 22 7.41 -22.42 0.70
C LEU A 22 5.96 -22.17 1.12
N PRO A 23 4.97 -22.16 0.18
CA PRO A 23 3.57 -21.98 0.52
C PRO A 23 3.13 -22.96 1.61
N GLY A 24 2.54 -22.44 2.68
CA GLY A 24 2.12 -23.23 3.84
C GLY A 24 3.21 -23.49 4.90
N MET A 25 4.43 -23.01 4.69
CA MET A 25 5.55 -23.04 5.64
C MET A 25 5.99 -21.64 6.09
N GLU A 26 5.13 -20.63 5.91
CA GLU A 26 5.43 -19.27 6.32
C GLU A 26 5.71 -19.24 7.83
N PRO A 27 6.84 -18.64 8.26
CA PRO A 27 7.12 -18.49 9.67
C PRO A 27 6.03 -17.64 10.34
N ASN A 28 5.62 -18.03 11.55
CA ASN A 28 4.64 -17.30 12.33
C ASN A 28 3.25 -17.12 11.67
N ARG A 29 2.80 -18.09 10.86
CA ARG A 29 1.50 -18.07 10.20
C ARG A 29 0.34 -17.82 11.17
N ASP A 30 0.33 -18.49 12.33
CA ASP A 30 -0.72 -18.30 13.34
C ASP A 30 -0.68 -16.88 13.93
N ALA A 31 0.51 -16.30 14.08
CA ALA A 31 0.66 -14.91 14.53
C ALA A 31 0.16 -13.92 13.46
N ALA A 32 0.44 -14.18 12.20
CA ALA A 32 -0.06 -13.39 11.08
C ALA A 32 -1.60 -13.45 11.03
N SER A 33 -2.19 -14.64 11.13
CA SER A 33 -3.65 -14.81 11.18
C SER A 33 -4.29 -14.08 12.37
N ALA A 34 -3.67 -14.14 13.55
CA ALA A 34 -4.17 -13.44 14.73
C ALA A 34 -4.17 -11.91 14.55
N ILE A 35 -3.15 -11.35 13.89
CA ILE A 35 -3.10 -9.92 13.57
C ILE A 35 -4.16 -9.58 12.52
N GLU A 36 -4.30 -10.38 11.46
CA GLU A 36 -5.35 -10.18 10.43
C GLU A 36 -6.76 -10.18 11.04
N GLU A 37 -7.08 -11.15 11.89
CA GLU A 37 -8.36 -11.23 12.59
C GLU A 37 -8.61 -10.02 13.50
N TYR A 38 -7.57 -9.57 14.19
CA TYR A 38 -7.67 -8.36 15.01
C TYR A 38 -7.98 -7.12 14.17
N LEU A 39 -7.28 -6.93 13.06
CA LEU A 39 -7.53 -5.81 12.16
C LEU A 39 -8.93 -5.88 11.54
N GLU A 40 -9.40 -7.06 11.15
CA GLU A 40 -10.76 -7.26 10.63
C GLU A 40 -11.83 -6.91 11.67
N MET A 41 -11.62 -7.32 12.92
CA MET A 41 -12.52 -6.97 14.03
C MET A 41 -12.56 -5.45 14.29
N GLN A 42 -11.42 -4.77 14.19
CA GLN A 42 -11.34 -3.32 14.36
C GLN A 42 -12.01 -2.58 13.19
N ASP A 43 -11.80 -3.05 11.96
CA ASP A 43 -12.46 -2.48 10.77
C ASP A 43 -13.98 -2.66 10.83
N ALA A 44 -14.46 -3.82 11.25
CA ALA A 44 -15.89 -4.08 11.46
C ALA A 44 -16.53 -3.13 12.50
N LYS A 45 -15.75 -2.71 13.50
CA LYS A 45 -16.16 -1.71 14.51
C LYS A 45 -15.93 -0.27 14.07
N LYS A 46 -15.36 -0.05 12.86
CA LYS A 46 -14.96 1.27 12.34
C LYS A 46 -13.96 1.99 13.25
N LEU A 47 -13.09 1.26 13.93
CA LEU A 47 -12.07 1.80 14.81
C LEU A 47 -10.73 1.87 14.05
N PRO A 48 -10.14 3.07 13.91
CA PRO A 48 -8.82 3.19 13.34
C PRO A 48 -7.80 2.47 14.21
N THR A 49 -6.90 1.72 13.60
CA THR A 49 -5.87 0.95 14.30
C THR A 49 -4.49 1.44 13.86
N SER A 50 -3.64 1.75 14.83
CA SER A 50 -2.24 2.11 14.58
C SER A 50 -1.32 0.91 14.81
N MET A 51 -0.07 1.02 14.32
CA MET A 51 0.98 0.05 14.63
C MET A 51 1.25 -0.03 16.14
N ALA A 52 1.10 1.10 16.87
CA ALA A 52 1.22 1.13 18.32
C ALA A 52 0.13 0.27 19.00
N ASP A 53 -1.10 0.28 18.51
CA ASP A 53 -2.19 -0.55 19.03
C ASP A 53 -1.89 -2.04 18.83
N VAL A 54 -1.38 -2.42 17.66
CA VAL A 54 -0.95 -3.79 17.35
C VAL A 54 0.16 -4.22 18.29
N GLN A 55 1.20 -3.40 18.44
CA GLN A 55 2.31 -3.70 19.34
C GLN A 55 1.82 -3.82 20.80
N SER A 56 1.03 -2.86 21.29
CA SER A 56 0.50 -2.88 22.64
C SER A 56 -0.32 -4.13 22.93
N LYS A 57 -1.18 -4.53 22.00
CA LYS A 57 -2.01 -5.73 22.14
C LYS A 57 -1.17 -7.00 22.26
N TYR A 58 -0.20 -7.18 21.35
CA TYR A 58 0.53 -8.45 21.24
C TYR A 58 1.79 -8.52 22.12
N SER A 59 2.30 -7.40 22.63
CA SER A 59 3.32 -7.39 23.68
C SER A 59 2.74 -7.64 25.09
N ALA A 60 1.45 -7.41 25.26
CA ALA A 60 0.77 -7.66 26.53
C ALA A 60 0.43 -9.16 26.74
N ILE A 61 0.09 -9.53 28.01
CA ILE A 61 -0.46 -10.85 28.35
C ILE A 61 -1.80 -11.02 27.60
N PRO A 62 -2.10 -12.19 27.03
CA PRO A 62 -1.38 -13.47 27.17
C PRO A 62 -0.27 -13.71 26.13
N TYR A 63 -0.03 -12.81 25.18
CA TYR A 63 0.86 -13.03 24.03
C TYR A 63 2.34 -12.85 24.40
N GLY A 64 2.72 -11.70 24.95
CA GLY A 64 4.10 -11.41 25.38
C GLY A 64 5.11 -11.39 24.23
N TRP A 65 4.69 -11.04 23.00
CA TRP A 65 5.59 -11.04 21.84
C TRP A 65 6.53 -9.86 21.89
N LYS A 66 7.76 -10.05 21.38
CA LYS A 66 8.74 -8.96 21.24
C LYS A 66 8.29 -7.98 20.16
N GLU A 67 8.52 -6.69 20.38
CA GLU A 67 8.17 -5.64 19.41
C GLU A 67 8.75 -5.89 18.00
N ILE A 68 9.98 -6.41 17.93
CA ILE A 68 10.64 -6.73 16.67
C ILE A 68 9.96 -7.89 15.93
N ASP A 69 9.51 -8.91 16.64
CA ASP A 69 8.82 -10.04 16.04
C ASP A 69 7.43 -9.64 15.54
N ILE A 70 6.73 -8.76 16.28
CA ILE A 70 5.46 -8.18 15.83
C ILE A 70 5.68 -7.38 14.53
N ALA A 71 6.71 -6.54 14.49
CA ALA A 71 7.05 -5.77 13.30
C ALA A 71 7.40 -6.67 12.09
N ALA A 72 8.12 -7.76 12.33
CA ALA A 72 8.44 -8.75 11.30
C ALA A 72 7.20 -9.47 10.75
N VAL A 73 6.25 -9.84 11.62
CA VAL A 73 4.98 -10.44 11.19
C VAL A 73 4.14 -9.42 10.38
N VAL A 74 4.10 -8.16 10.81
CA VAL A 74 3.43 -7.11 10.04
C VAL A 74 4.11 -6.88 8.70
N ALA A 75 5.45 -6.87 8.65
CA ALA A 75 6.21 -6.80 7.38
C ALA A 75 5.86 -7.95 6.44
N GLN A 76 5.70 -9.17 6.95
CA GLN A 76 5.23 -10.31 6.17
C GLN A 76 3.81 -10.11 5.63
N LEU A 77 2.91 -9.53 6.43
CA LEU A 77 1.55 -9.20 5.99
C LEU A 77 1.53 -8.11 4.91
N ILE A 78 2.45 -7.13 4.99
CA ILE A 78 2.63 -6.11 3.96
C ILE A 78 3.12 -6.75 2.66
N TYR A 79 4.20 -7.54 2.73
CA TYR A 79 4.76 -8.23 1.57
C TYR A 79 3.73 -9.14 0.88
N SER A 80 2.92 -9.87 1.66
CA SER A 80 1.84 -10.72 1.13
C SER A 80 0.57 -9.95 0.75
N GLN A 81 0.61 -8.62 0.74
CA GLN A 81 -0.51 -7.74 0.36
C GLN A 81 -1.80 -7.94 1.16
N LYS A 82 -1.69 -8.39 2.41
CA LYS A 82 -2.83 -8.64 3.29
C LYS A 82 -3.25 -7.44 4.12
N VAL A 83 -2.36 -6.46 4.27
CA VAL A 83 -2.59 -5.23 5.01
C VAL A 83 -2.15 -4.01 4.22
N THR A 84 -2.79 -2.89 4.49
CA THR A 84 -2.43 -1.57 3.96
C THR A 84 -1.89 -0.71 5.08
N ILE A 85 -0.77 -0.03 4.82
CA ILE A 85 -0.15 0.92 5.73
C ILE A 85 -0.42 2.34 5.24
N LYS A 86 -0.81 3.22 6.16
CA LYS A 86 -0.90 4.66 5.90
C LYS A 86 -0.10 5.43 6.94
N PHE A 87 0.65 6.40 6.49
CA PHE A 87 1.39 7.31 7.36
C PHE A 87 0.97 8.76 7.07
N ALA A 88 0.53 9.47 8.10
CA ALA A 88 0.00 10.83 7.97
C ALA A 88 -1.07 10.97 6.87
N GLY A 89 -1.92 9.94 6.68
CA GLY A 89 -2.99 9.91 5.69
C GLY A 89 -2.60 9.33 4.31
N ASN A 90 -1.31 9.25 3.99
CA ASN A 90 -0.83 8.73 2.72
C ASN A 90 -0.60 7.22 2.78
N THR A 91 -1.00 6.50 1.75
CA THR A 91 -0.70 5.06 1.61
C THR A 91 0.80 4.87 1.35
N ILE A 92 1.42 3.97 2.12
CA ILE A 92 2.86 3.67 2.02
C ILE A 92 3.05 2.39 1.23
N GLN A 93 3.94 2.42 0.25
CA GLN A 93 4.29 1.26 -0.57
C GLN A 93 5.27 0.34 0.17
N PRO A 94 5.28 -0.97 -0.15
CA PRO A 94 6.17 -1.94 0.50
C PRO A 94 7.66 -1.65 0.35
N ASP A 95 8.04 -0.92 -0.69
CA ASP A 95 9.42 -0.54 -1.03
C ASP A 95 9.86 0.81 -0.43
N ASP A 96 9.01 1.48 0.35
CA ASP A 96 9.36 2.73 1.02
C ASP A 96 10.52 2.50 2.02
N PRO A 97 11.66 3.20 1.85
CA PRO A 97 12.83 3.01 2.72
C PRO A 97 12.58 3.40 4.19
N LYS A 98 11.54 4.17 4.48
CA LYS A 98 11.15 4.58 5.83
C LYS A 98 10.19 3.59 6.49
N LEU A 99 9.67 2.61 5.76
CA LEU A 99 8.69 1.67 6.28
C LEU A 99 9.18 0.90 7.53
N PRO A 100 10.45 0.43 7.64
CA PRO A 100 10.94 -0.20 8.87
C PRO A 100 10.86 0.72 10.09
N ASP A 101 11.15 2.00 9.92
CA ASP A 101 11.01 3.00 10.97
C ASP A 101 9.56 3.17 11.43
N MET A 102 8.61 3.20 10.50
CA MET A 102 7.18 3.29 10.76
C MET A 102 6.65 2.08 11.52
N LEU A 103 7.27 0.91 11.36
CA LEU A 103 6.88 -0.31 12.07
C LEU A 103 7.51 -0.44 13.46
N ARG A 104 8.60 0.30 13.77
CA ARG A 104 9.40 0.09 14.98
C ARG A 104 9.64 1.31 15.84
N LYS A 105 9.85 2.49 15.25
CA LYS A 105 10.19 3.68 16.05
C LYS A 105 9.00 4.18 16.85
N LYS A 106 9.18 4.32 18.17
CA LYS A 106 8.13 4.80 19.08
C LYS A 106 7.52 6.15 18.69
N SER A 107 8.29 7.01 18.01
CA SER A 107 7.80 8.29 17.47
C SER A 107 6.89 8.14 16.25
N GLU A 108 6.97 7.00 15.54
CA GLU A 108 6.30 6.79 14.26
C GLU A 108 5.14 5.79 14.33
N ILE A 109 5.24 4.74 15.16
CA ILE A 109 4.22 3.68 15.24
C ILE A 109 2.82 4.19 15.57
N GLY A 110 2.70 5.26 16.35
CA GLY A 110 1.41 5.89 16.68
C GLY A 110 0.78 6.67 15.53
N LYS A 111 1.59 7.09 14.54
CA LYS A 111 1.16 7.81 13.33
C LYS A 111 0.95 6.87 12.15
N THR A 112 1.39 5.62 12.28
CA THR A 112 1.29 4.59 11.26
C THR A 112 -0.02 3.84 11.44
N SER A 113 -0.99 4.11 10.59
CA SER A 113 -2.25 3.37 10.55
C SER A 113 -2.06 2.07 9.78
N ILE A 114 -2.68 1.01 10.30
CA ILE A 114 -2.68 -0.31 9.68
C ILE A 114 -4.12 -0.81 9.57
N SER A 115 -4.48 -1.33 8.42
CA SER A 115 -5.80 -1.91 8.17
C SER A 115 -5.69 -3.18 7.35
N LYS A 116 -6.64 -4.10 7.51
CA LYS A 116 -6.75 -5.26 6.64
C LYS A 116 -7.05 -4.77 5.22
N ARG A 117 -6.31 -5.32 4.24
CA ARG A 117 -6.60 -5.02 2.83
C ARG A 117 -7.91 -5.68 2.44
N LYS A 118 -8.77 -4.94 1.78
CA LYS A 118 -9.99 -5.49 1.21
C LYS A 118 -9.60 -6.30 -0.03
N ASN A 119 -9.97 -7.57 -0.04
CA ASN A 119 -9.75 -8.40 -1.22
C ASN A 119 -10.63 -7.88 -2.37
N ILE A 120 -10.02 -7.31 -3.38
CA ILE A 120 -10.69 -7.00 -4.63
C ILE A 120 -10.90 -8.33 -5.36
N SER A 121 -12.11 -8.54 -5.89
CA SER A 121 -12.40 -9.77 -6.61
C SER A 121 -11.55 -9.87 -7.88
N ALA A 122 -11.11 -11.09 -8.23
CA ALA A 122 -10.37 -11.34 -9.46
C ALA A 122 -11.14 -10.85 -10.72
N THR A 123 -12.47 -10.90 -10.67
CA THR A 123 -13.33 -10.36 -11.74
C THR A 123 -13.16 -8.85 -11.85
N MET A 124 -13.20 -8.13 -10.73
CA MET A 124 -13.05 -6.67 -10.73
C MET A 124 -11.66 -6.24 -11.21
N LEU A 125 -10.59 -6.93 -10.77
CA LEU A 125 -9.23 -6.66 -11.26
C LEU A 125 -9.13 -6.87 -12.77
N ARG A 126 -9.73 -7.94 -13.29
CA ARG A 126 -9.77 -8.20 -14.73
C ARG A 126 -10.52 -7.11 -15.49
N ASP A 127 -11.68 -6.71 -15.00
CA ASP A 127 -12.53 -5.69 -15.65
C ASP A 127 -11.82 -4.32 -15.68
N VAL A 128 -11.13 -3.95 -14.58
CA VAL A 128 -10.28 -2.74 -14.53
C VAL A 128 -9.11 -2.87 -15.52
N LYS A 129 -8.46 -4.01 -15.59
CA LYS A 129 -7.35 -4.24 -16.52
C LYS A 129 -7.79 -4.11 -17.97
N GLU A 130 -8.93 -4.69 -18.35
CA GLU A 130 -9.51 -4.57 -19.69
C GLU A 130 -9.84 -3.11 -20.02
N MET A 131 -10.47 -2.39 -19.09
CA MET A 131 -10.76 -0.95 -19.25
C MET A 131 -9.48 -0.12 -19.46
N LEU A 132 -8.43 -0.37 -18.68
CA LEU A 132 -7.16 0.36 -18.82
C LEU A 132 -6.46 0.06 -20.13
N ARG A 133 -6.54 -1.18 -20.63
CA ARG A 133 -6.01 -1.56 -21.93
C ARG A 133 -6.70 -0.79 -23.06
N GLU A 134 -8.02 -0.74 -23.03
CA GLU A 134 -8.80 0.00 -24.02
C GLU A 134 -8.56 1.51 -23.93
N TYR A 135 -8.55 2.06 -22.72
CA TYR A 135 -8.41 3.51 -22.51
C TYR A 135 -7.04 4.04 -22.91
N PHE A 136 -5.97 3.33 -22.58
CA PHE A 136 -4.59 3.74 -22.87
C PHE A 136 -4.01 3.14 -24.15
N ASP A 137 -4.77 2.29 -24.87
CA ASP A 137 -4.32 1.53 -26.05
C ASP A 137 -3.01 0.78 -25.80
N VAL A 138 -2.94 0.05 -24.67
CA VAL A 138 -1.76 -0.71 -24.25
C VAL A 138 -2.10 -2.16 -23.97
N MET A 139 -1.16 -3.06 -24.24
CA MET A 139 -1.35 -4.51 -23.99
C MET A 139 -0.80 -4.94 -22.62
N ASP A 140 0.25 -4.28 -22.15
CA ASP A 140 0.96 -4.64 -20.92
C ASP A 140 0.44 -3.81 -19.75
N VAL A 141 -0.53 -4.37 -19.05
CA VAL A 141 -1.13 -3.79 -17.83
C VAL A 141 -0.96 -4.80 -16.71
N PRO A 142 -0.48 -4.39 -15.51
CA PRO A 142 -0.27 -5.28 -14.37
C PRO A 142 -1.50 -6.11 -14.00
N ASP A 143 -1.25 -7.28 -13.37
CA ASP A 143 -2.30 -8.20 -12.95
C ASP A 143 -2.73 -8.02 -11.48
N ASP A 144 -1.89 -7.33 -10.69
CA ASP A 144 -2.12 -7.10 -9.26
C ASP A 144 -2.58 -5.67 -8.97
N GLU A 145 -3.26 -5.49 -7.83
CA GLU A 145 -3.85 -4.21 -7.43
C GLU A 145 -2.80 -3.08 -7.31
N ASP A 146 -1.65 -3.36 -6.67
CA ASP A 146 -0.61 -2.35 -6.47
C ASP A 146 0.04 -1.94 -7.79
N GLY A 147 0.23 -2.91 -8.67
CA GLY A 147 0.69 -2.67 -10.04
C GLY A 147 -0.31 -1.81 -10.84
N LEU A 148 -1.61 -2.11 -10.73
CA LEU A 148 -2.66 -1.31 -11.38
C LEU A 148 -2.70 0.12 -10.84
N ILE A 149 -2.60 0.32 -9.53
CA ILE A 149 -2.57 1.66 -8.91
C ILE A 149 -1.37 2.45 -9.44
N ARG A 150 -0.16 1.87 -9.43
CA ARG A 150 1.05 2.53 -9.97
C ARG A 150 0.89 2.86 -11.43
N PHE A 151 0.43 1.90 -12.23
CA PHE A 151 0.21 2.09 -13.67
C PHE A 151 -0.74 3.26 -13.93
N VAL A 152 -1.88 3.32 -13.24
CA VAL A 152 -2.86 4.40 -13.37
C VAL A 152 -2.23 5.74 -13.00
N THR A 153 -1.58 5.82 -11.83
CA THR A 153 -0.96 7.05 -11.35
C THR A 153 0.12 7.57 -12.32
N GLU A 154 0.98 6.69 -12.82
CA GLU A 154 2.03 7.06 -13.80
C GLU A 154 1.41 7.55 -15.11
N ARG A 155 0.42 6.83 -15.66
CA ARG A 155 -0.20 7.18 -16.93
C ARG A 155 -0.99 8.49 -16.87
N PHE A 156 -1.74 8.70 -15.79
CA PHE A 156 -2.46 9.97 -15.63
C PHE A 156 -1.51 11.13 -15.38
N SER A 157 -0.40 10.93 -14.66
CA SER A 157 0.66 11.94 -14.51
C SER A 157 1.29 12.32 -15.87
N GLU A 158 1.62 11.34 -16.69
CA GLU A 158 2.15 11.57 -18.06
C GLU A 158 1.15 12.36 -18.92
N GLN A 159 -0.14 11.99 -18.87
CA GLN A 159 -1.18 12.72 -19.61
C GLN A 159 -1.38 14.15 -19.09
N ARG A 160 -1.37 14.32 -17.77
CA ARG A 160 -1.43 15.65 -17.15
C ARG A 160 -0.31 16.56 -17.63
N ASP A 161 0.93 16.07 -17.64
CA ASP A 161 2.09 16.81 -18.12
C ASP A 161 1.96 17.16 -19.62
N TYR A 162 1.44 16.24 -20.40
CA TYR A 162 1.12 16.51 -21.81
C TYR A 162 0.10 17.64 -21.95
N TYR A 163 -1.03 17.59 -21.24
CA TYR A 163 -2.05 18.66 -21.29
C TYR A 163 -1.54 19.98 -20.72
N ALA A 164 -0.70 19.96 -19.68
CA ALA A 164 -0.03 21.16 -19.17
C ALA A 164 0.89 21.79 -20.22
N SER A 165 1.61 20.97 -21.01
CA SER A 165 2.42 21.45 -22.12
C SER A 165 1.57 22.04 -23.27
N LEU A 166 0.36 21.53 -23.48
CA LEU A 166 -0.60 22.09 -24.44
C LEU A 166 -1.14 23.42 -23.93
N ASP A 167 -1.54 23.54 -22.66
CA ASP A 167 -2.04 24.79 -22.09
C ASP A 167 -1.03 25.93 -22.22
N ALA A 168 0.27 25.64 -22.01
CA ALA A 168 1.34 26.62 -22.17
C ALA A 168 1.43 27.18 -23.61
N ARG A 169 0.98 26.43 -24.62
CA ARG A 169 0.97 26.90 -26.03
C ARG A 169 -0.15 27.90 -26.31
N TYR A 170 -1.15 27.99 -25.44
CA TYR A 170 -2.21 29.01 -25.56
C TYR A 170 -1.75 30.40 -25.14
N ASP A 171 -0.61 30.53 -24.47
CA ASP A 171 -0.10 31.83 -24.02
C ASP A 171 0.28 32.69 -25.24
N GLY A 172 -0.41 33.81 -25.38
CA GLY A 172 -0.25 34.71 -26.52
C GLY A 172 -0.99 34.30 -27.80
N HIS A 173 -1.70 33.19 -27.81
CA HIS A 173 -2.46 32.69 -28.96
C HIS A 173 -3.93 32.46 -28.62
N LYS A 174 -4.81 32.68 -29.60
CA LYS A 174 -6.27 32.42 -29.48
C LYS A 174 -6.62 31.11 -30.16
N TYR A 175 -6.15 30.01 -29.61
CA TYR A 175 -6.62 28.69 -30.04
C TYR A 175 -7.97 28.36 -29.40
N PRO A 176 -8.86 27.55 -30.05
CA PRO A 176 -10.09 27.08 -29.46
C PRO A 176 -9.83 26.11 -28.31
N ASP A 177 -10.84 25.92 -27.46
CA ASP A 177 -10.95 24.82 -26.49
C ASP A 177 -9.92 24.81 -25.34
N ARG A 178 -9.27 25.94 -25.01
CA ARG A 178 -8.37 26.04 -23.85
C ARG A 178 -9.06 25.58 -22.56
N ALA A 179 -10.34 25.90 -22.38
CA ALA A 179 -11.09 25.50 -21.21
C ALA A 179 -11.17 23.99 -21.03
N LEU A 180 -11.30 23.22 -22.11
CA LEU A 180 -11.32 21.76 -22.07
C LEU A 180 -9.94 21.19 -21.67
N VAL A 181 -8.85 21.80 -22.11
CA VAL A 181 -7.49 21.40 -21.72
C VAL A 181 -7.28 21.64 -20.23
N GLN A 182 -7.72 22.79 -19.72
CA GLN A 182 -7.62 23.12 -18.28
C GLN A 182 -8.50 22.21 -17.42
N GLU A 183 -9.71 21.89 -17.88
CA GLU A 183 -10.59 20.94 -17.22
C GLU A 183 -9.97 19.54 -17.15
N ALA A 184 -9.34 19.07 -18.25
CA ALA A 184 -8.63 17.79 -18.25
C ALA A 184 -7.47 17.76 -17.26
N ILE A 185 -6.67 18.84 -17.15
CA ILE A 185 -5.60 18.94 -16.14
C ILE A 185 -6.18 18.83 -14.73
N HIS A 186 -7.26 19.57 -14.45
CA HIS A 186 -7.87 19.59 -13.13
C HIS A 186 -8.44 18.22 -12.72
N LEU A 187 -9.09 17.52 -13.66
CA LEU A 187 -9.57 16.15 -13.41
C LEU A 187 -8.43 15.15 -13.10
N MET A 188 -7.26 15.36 -13.69
CA MET A 188 -6.09 14.51 -13.46
C MET A 188 -5.31 14.86 -12.18
N ASP A 189 -5.49 16.07 -11.63
CA ASP A 189 -4.91 16.45 -10.32
C ASP A 189 -5.62 15.75 -9.16
N ASP A 190 -6.83 15.21 -9.37
CA ASP A 190 -7.64 14.51 -8.37
C ASP A 190 -7.41 12.98 -8.33
N VAL A 191 -6.55 12.44 -9.21
CA VAL A 191 -6.18 11.01 -9.30
C VAL A 191 -4.92 10.73 -8.50
#